data_a4b49102ca266fecf54edc0d44d61307
#
_entry.id   a4b49102ca266fecf54edc0d44d61307
#
_cell.length_a   1.000
_cell.length_b   1.000
_cell.length_c   1.000
_cell.angle_alpha   90.00
_cell.angle_beta   90.00
_cell.angle_gamma   90.00
#
_symmetry.space_group_name_H-M   'P 1'
#
loop_
_entity.id
_entity.type
_entity.pdbx_description
1 polymer ?
#
loop_
_entity_poly.entity_id
_entity_poly.type
_entity_poly.pdbx_seq_one_letter_code
_entity_poly.pdbx_strand_id
1 'polypeptide(L)'
;MLCREDNVARADADAIRKGVGFYRWTHDIVEITGKDALEVLQKIYISTISKVAVGRSKSTASLDENGEHIDDVIVMHMADGLYWVSDLYGPRLLPWIEKHKGTADIQTKIITYDWDMYAIQGPDSINAMNAMLDKPIDELKRFGICERKIGDIPVYIHRSGFTGENGYEIYSAFDKSAEIHNLALKAVEAVGGRELQTLEVYVR
;
A
#
# COMPACT_ATOMS: atom_id res chain seq x y z
N MET A 1 -8.58 -22.74 7.98
CA MET A 1 -7.84 -23.37 9.09
C MET A 1 -6.38 -23.54 8.62
N LEU A 2 -5.43 -22.79 9.17
CA LEU A 2 -4.03 -22.92 8.79
C LEU A 2 -3.52 -24.32 9.16
N CYS A 3 -2.98 -25.06 8.20
CA CYS A 3 -2.34 -26.32 8.47
C CYS A 3 -1.03 -26.07 9.24
N ARG A 4 -0.96 -26.44 10.52
CA ARG A 4 0.25 -26.27 11.35
C ARG A 4 1.47 -27.02 10.82
N GLU A 5 1.27 -27.89 9.86
CA GLU A 5 2.31 -28.73 9.24
C GLU A 5 2.76 -28.21 7.86
N ASP A 6 2.20 -27.07 7.40
CA ASP A 6 2.65 -26.44 6.16
C ASP A 6 4.04 -25.79 6.35
N ASN A 7 5.05 -26.50 5.86
CA ASN A 7 6.44 -26.05 5.97
C ASN A 7 6.74 -24.83 5.08
N VAL A 8 5.99 -24.64 3.98
CA VAL A 8 6.16 -23.48 3.07
C VAL A 8 5.64 -22.22 3.76
N ALA A 9 4.41 -22.25 4.28
CA ALA A 9 3.83 -21.14 5.01
C ALA A 9 4.66 -20.74 6.24
N ARG A 10 5.22 -21.72 6.96
CA ARG A 10 6.14 -21.45 8.08
C ARG A 10 7.41 -20.76 7.64
N ALA A 11 8.02 -21.26 6.55
CA ALA A 11 9.24 -20.69 6.02
C ALA A 11 9.01 -19.25 5.50
N ASP A 12 7.85 -18.96 4.91
CA ASP A 12 7.45 -17.63 4.48
C ASP A 12 7.22 -16.70 5.67
N ALA A 13 6.51 -17.17 6.71
CA ALA A 13 6.32 -16.43 7.95
C ALA A 13 7.67 -16.15 8.65
N ASP A 14 8.55 -17.14 8.70
CA ASP A 14 9.89 -16.98 9.28
C ASP A 14 10.75 -15.98 8.51
N ALA A 15 10.67 -15.96 7.18
CA ALA A 15 11.38 -14.98 6.35
C ALA A 15 10.98 -13.54 6.74
N ILE A 16 9.67 -13.27 6.87
CA ILE A 16 9.19 -11.95 7.31
C ILE A 16 9.57 -11.64 8.76
N ARG A 17 9.49 -12.61 9.66
CA ARG A 17 9.73 -12.36 11.10
C ARG A 17 11.21 -12.19 11.47
N LYS A 18 12.10 -12.86 10.74
CA LYS A 18 13.53 -12.97 11.10
C LYS A 18 14.46 -12.27 10.11
N GLY A 19 13.97 -11.88 8.94
CA GLY A 19 14.75 -11.29 7.86
C GLY A 19 13.92 -10.38 6.98
N VAL A 20 13.72 -10.77 5.73
CA VAL A 20 12.89 -10.03 4.77
C VAL A 20 12.20 -10.97 3.78
N GLY A 21 10.90 -10.75 3.58
CA GLY A 21 10.09 -11.39 2.56
C GLY A 21 9.65 -10.40 1.49
N PHE A 22 9.58 -10.88 0.25
CA PHE A 22 9.14 -10.14 -0.92
C PHE A 22 7.95 -10.85 -1.55
N TYR A 23 6.92 -10.09 -1.94
CA TYR A 23 5.76 -10.64 -2.63
C TYR A 23 5.03 -9.56 -3.40
N ARG A 24 4.32 -9.99 -4.44
CA ARG A 24 3.37 -9.14 -5.14
C ARG A 24 2.11 -9.03 -4.31
N TRP A 25 1.71 -7.80 -4.03
CA TRP A 25 0.48 -7.47 -3.33
C TRP A 25 -0.42 -6.70 -4.27
N THR A 26 -1.66 -7.14 -4.42
CA THR A 26 -2.64 -6.45 -5.25
C THR A 26 -3.89 -6.15 -4.44
N HIS A 27 -4.30 -4.91 -4.46
CA HIS A 27 -5.59 -4.42 -4.00
C HIS A 27 -6.05 -3.32 -4.94
N ASP A 28 -7.30 -2.94 -4.86
CA ASP A 28 -7.79 -1.86 -5.67
C ASP A 28 -7.28 -0.51 -5.19
N ILE A 29 -7.04 0.39 -6.14
CA ILE A 29 -6.68 1.77 -5.88
C ILE A 29 -7.71 2.66 -6.56
N VAL A 30 -8.39 3.48 -5.77
CA VAL A 30 -9.28 4.52 -6.25
C VAL A 30 -8.59 5.86 -6.11
N GLU A 31 -8.36 6.53 -7.23
CA GLU A 31 -7.89 7.91 -7.27
C GLU A 31 -9.08 8.86 -7.11
N ILE A 32 -8.93 9.84 -6.24
CA ILE A 32 -9.91 10.89 -5.97
C ILE A 32 -9.20 12.23 -6.15
N THR A 33 -9.68 13.03 -7.09
CA THR A 33 -9.12 14.34 -7.39
C THR A 33 -10.17 15.44 -7.27
N GLY A 34 -9.75 16.66 -7.04
CA GLY A 34 -10.61 17.84 -6.99
C GLY A 34 -10.43 18.66 -5.73
N LYS A 35 -10.89 19.91 -5.79
CA LYS A 35 -10.75 20.86 -4.67
C LYS A 35 -11.52 20.43 -3.41
N ASP A 36 -12.61 19.66 -3.60
CA ASP A 36 -13.47 19.22 -2.50
C ASP A 36 -13.19 17.77 -2.08
N ALA A 37 -12.10 17.14 -2.60
CA ALA A 37 -11.75 15.75 -2.32
C ALA A 37 -11.57 15.48 -0.82
N LEU A 38 -10.88 16.38 -0.10
CA LEU A 38 -10.70 16.26 1.34
C LEU A 38 -12.04 16.29 2.10
N GLU A 39 -12.95 17.17 1.72
CA GLU A 39 -14.26 17.29 2.39
C GLU A 39 -15.05 15.99 2.25
N VAL A 40 -15.08 15.41 1.05
CA VAL A 40 -15.78 14.15 0.80
C VAL A 40 -15.14 13.01 1.60
N LEU A 41 -13.81 12.87 1.57
CA LEU A 41 -13.10 11.84 2.33
C LEU A 41 -13.32 11.98 3.85
N GLN A 42 -13.31 13.20 4.36
CA GLN A 42 -13.59 13.47 5.79
C GLN A 42 -15.02 13.11 6.19
N LYS A 43 -15.96 13.18 5.25
CA LYS A 43 -17.37 12.85 5.47
C LYS A 43 -17.61 11.33 5.50
N ILE A 44 -16.89 10.56 4.69
CA ILE A 44 -17.13 9.12 4.53
C ILE A 44 -16.26 8.26 5.43
N TYR A 45 -15.16 8.79 6.00
CA TYR A 45 -14.25 8.04 6.86
C TYR A 45 -14.26 8.52 8.31
N ILE A 46 -14.11 7.58 9.24
CA ILE A 46 -14.17 7.86 10.68
C ILE A 46 -12.92 8.57 11.22
N SER A 47 -11.79 8.47 10.53
CA SER A 47 -10.56 9.15 10.95
C SER A 47 -10.53 10.61 10.50
N THR A 48 -9.72 11.45 11.19
CA THR A 48 -9.50 12.83 10.80
C THR A 48 -8.54 12.92 9.61
N ILE A 49 -9.10 12.85 8.39
CA ILE A 49 -8.31 12.89 7.15
C ILE A 49 -7.65 14.25 6.93
N SER A 50 -8.28 15.33 7.39
CA SER A 50 -7.73 16.70 7.31
C SER A 50 -6.38 16.90 8.02
N LYS A 51 -5.97 15.96 8.89
CA LYS A 51 -4.64 15.97 9.54
C LYS A 51 -3.58 15.15 8.79
N VAL A 52 -3.94 14.53 7.69
CA VAL A 52 -3.01 13.75 6.87
C VAL A 52 -2.29 14.68 5.91
N ALA A 53 -1.04 14.99 6.16
CA ALA A 53 -0.24 15.84 5.29
C ALA A 53 0.06 15.17 3.94
N VAL A 54 0.38 15.95 2.91
CA VAL A 54 0.91 15.43 1.63
C VAL A 54 2.13 14.54 1.88
N GLY A 55 2.22 13.44 1.17
CA GLY A 55 3.24 12.40 1.37
C GLY A 55 3.02 11.54 2.61
N ARG A 56 1.78 11.49 3.13
CA ARG A 56 1.39 10.66 4.27
C ARG A 56 0.14 9.85 3.95
N SER A 57 -0.06 8.79 4.73
CA SER A 57 -1.27 7.99 4.67
C SER A 57 -1.91 7.82 6.05
N LYS A 58 -3.14 7.34 6.03
CA LYS A 58 -3.92 7.01 7.22
C LYS A 58 -4.77 5.78 6.98
N SER A 59 -4.61 4.76 7.83
CA SER A 59 -5.56 3.65 7.90
C SER A 59 -6.84 4.14 8.58
N THR A 60 -7.98 3.81 8.01
CA THR A 60 -9.29 4.27 8.45
C THR A 60 -10.38 3.29 8.01
N ALA A 61 -11.60 3.49 8.47
CA ALA A 61 -12.76 2.71 8.07
C ALA A 61 -13.93 3.61 7.69
N SER A 62 -14.86 3.08 6.92
CA SER A 62 -16.18 3.64 6.69
C SER A 62 -17.25 2.82 7.41
N LEU A 63 -18.26 3.52 7.92
CA LEU A 63 -19.42 2.93 8.60
C LEU A 63 -20.68 3.40 7.90
N ASP A 64 -21.71 2.57 7.90
CA ASP A 64 -23.05 2.96 7.47
C ASP A 64 -23.80 3.81 8.52
N GLU A 65 -25.03 4.17 8.22
CA GLU A 65 -25.88 4.98 9.10
C GLU A 65 -26.26 4.29 10.42
N ASN A 66 -26.10 2.97 10.51
CA ASN A 66 -26.34 2.16 11.70
C ASN A 66 -25.06 1.94 12.52
N GLY A 67 -23.90 2.38 12.01
CA GLY A 67 -22.60 2.14 12.60
C GLY A 67 -22.00 0.78 12.23
N GLU A 68 -22.55 0.09 11.23
CA GLU A 68 -22.01 -1.16 10.74
C GLU A 68 -20.79 -0.89 9.82
N HIS A 69 -19.80 -1.74 9.94
CA HIS A 69 -18.56 -1.62 9.17
C HIS A 69 -18.82 -1.92 7.69
N ILE A 70 -18.44 -0.98 6.83
CA ILE A 70 -18.51 -1.13 5.37
C ILE A 70 -17.18 -1.63 4.82
N ASP A 71 -16.09 -0.91 5.16
CA ASP A 71 -14.77 -1.22 4.67
C ASP A 71 -13.66 -0.58 5.52
N ASP A 72 -12.47 -1.16 5.50
CA ASP A 72 -11.25 -0.56 6.01
C ASP A 72 -10.27 -0.30 4.88
N VAL A 73 -9.71 0.89 4.87
CA VAL A 73 -8.90 1.39 3.76
C VAL A 73 -7.66 2.12 4.26
N ILE A 74 -6.74 2.35 3.35
CA ILE A 74 -5.65 3.31 3.54
C ILE A 74 -5.89 4.51 2.62
N VAL A 75 -6.09 5.68 3.22
CA VAL A 75 -6.14 6.94 2.48
C VAL A 75 -4.73 7.51 2.38
N MET A 76 -4.23 7.69 1.17
CA MET A 76 -2.93 8.25 0.83
C MET A 76 -3.11 9.66 0.27
N HIS A 77 -2.49 10.66 0.88
CA HIS A 77 -2.49 12.04 0.40
C HIS A 77 -1.29 12.26 -0.51
N MET A 78 -1.50 12.10 -1.80
CA MET A 78 -0.44 12.09 -2.82
C MET A 78 0.04 13.50 -3.18
N ALA A 79 -0.90 14.43 -3.34
CA ALA A 79 -0.64 15.86 -3.61
C ALA A 79 -1.87 16.69 -3.21
N ASP A 80 -1.78 18.01 -3.28
CA ASP A 80 -2.93 18.87 -3.02
C ASP A 80 -4.10 18.52 -3.93
N GLY A 81 -5.24 18.17 -3.31
CA GLY A 81 -6.44 17.73 -4.01
C GLY A 81 -6.34 16.38 -4.72
N LEU A 82 -5.29 15.60 -4.45
CA LEU A 82 -5.07 14.26 -5.01
C LEU A 82 -4.90 13.23 -3.89
N TYR A 83 -5.80 12.27 -3.86
CA TYR A 83 -5.79 11.16 -2.90
C TYR A 83 -5.89 9.83 -3.63
N TRP A 84 -5.15 8.84 -3.13
CA TRP A 84 -5.36 7.44 -3.46
C TRP A 84 -5.98 6.75 -2.26
N VAL A 85 -7.00 5.96 -2.51
CA VAL A 85 -7.62 5.10 -1.51
C VAL A 85 -7.32 3.66 -1.89
N SER A 86 -6.54 3.01 -1.06
CA SER A 86 -6.23 1.59 -1.16
C SER A 86 -7.34 0.81 -0.46
N ASP A 87 -8.04 -0.01 -1.22
CA ASP A 87 -9.24 -0.74 -0.85
C ASP A 87 -9.13 -2.21 -1.29
N LEU A 88 -9.76 -3.12 -0.59
CA LEU A 88 -9.83 -4.53 -1.00
C LEU A 88 -10.80 -4.75 -2.17
N TYR A 89 -11.76 -3.84 -2.35
CA TYR A 89 -12.75 -3.93 -3.41
C TYR A 89 -13.25 -2.55 -3.88
N GLY A 90 -12.45 -1.88 -4.70
CA GLY A 90 -12.70 -0.53 -5.22
C GLY A 90 -14.09 -0.31 -5.86
N PRO A 91 -14.71 -1.29 -6.59
CA PRO A 91 -16.07 -1.15 -7.07
C PRO A 91 -17.14 -0.86 -6.00
N ARG A 92 -16.90 -1.16 -4.72
CA ARG A 92 -17.80 -0.77 -3.61
C ARG A 92 -17.63 0.69 -3.23
N LEU A 93 -16.42 1.19 -3.29
CA LEU A 93 -16.09 2.55 -2.85
C LEU A 93 -16.73 3.60 -3.76
N LEU A 94 -16.76 3.38 -5.07
CA LEU A 94 -17.32 4.36 -6.01
C LEU A 94 -18.79 4.72 -5.74
N PRO A 95 -19.73 3.77 -5.60
CA PRO A 95 -21.11 4.07 -5.23
C PRO A 95 -21.24 4.76 -3.87
N TRP A 96 -20.37 4.43 -2.93
CA TRP A 96 -20.34 5.05 -1.60
C TRP A 96 -19.92 6.52 -1.68
N ILE A 97 -18.89 6.82 -2.46
CA ILE A 97 -18.48 8.20 -2.73
C ILE A 97 -19.60 8.97 -3.43
N GLU A 98 -20.19 8.40 -4.47
CA GLU A 98 -21.30 9.03 -5.23
C GLU A 98 -22.49 9.36 -4.32
N LYS A 99 -22.87 8.45 -3.42
CA LYS A 99 -23.95 8.68 -2.45
C LYS A 99 -23.70 9.89 -1.56
N HIS A 100 -22.43 10.15 -1.21
CA HIS A 100 -22.07 11.12 -0.17
C HIS A 100 -21.46 12.42 -0.71
N LYS A 101 -21.01 12.46 -1.97
CA LYS A 101 -20.33 13.63 -2.52
C LYS A 101 -21.23 14.86 -2.68
N GLY A 102 -22.55 14.66 -2.90
CA GLY A 102 -23.47 15.76 -3.16
C GLY A 102 -23.05 16.58 -4.38
N THR A 103 -22.87 17.89 -4.21
CA THR A 103 -22.41 18.84 -5.25
C THR A 103 -20.90 19.07 -5.23
N ALA A 104 -20.13 18.29 -4.49
CA ALA A 104 -18.66 18.44 -4.39
C ALA A 104 -17.99 18.27 -5.77
N ASP A 105 -17.03 19.16 -6.04
CA ASP A 105 -16.24 19.15 -7.26
C ASP A 105 -15.07 18.15 -7.11
N ILE A 106 -15.38 16.90 -7.40
CA ILE A 106 -14.41 15.77 -7.37
C ILE A 106 -14.56 14.91 -8.61
N GLN A 107 -13.47 14.23 -8.96
CA GLN A 107 -13.45 13.13 -9.93
C GLN A 107 -12.90 11.88 -9.25
N THR A 108 -13.39 10.72 -9.66
CA THR A 108 -12.96 9.42 -9.16
C THR A 108 -12.60 8.49 -10.30
N LYS A 109 -11.54 7.72 -10.14
CA LYS A 109 -11.07 6.74 -11.14
C LYS A 109 -10.50 5.53 -10.41
N ILE A 110 -10.87 4.33 -10.84
CA ILE A 110 -10.12 3.11 -10.47
C ILE A 110 -8.83 3.10 -11.28
N ILE A 111 -7.69 3.10 -10.60
CA ILE A 111 -6.35 3.10 -11.21
C ILE A 111 -5.58 1.81 -10.92
N THR A 112 -6.24 0.78 -10.42
CA THR A 112 -5.66 -0.53 -10.09
C THR A 112 -4.82 -1.11 -11.22
N TYR A 113 -5.26 -0.95 -12.47
CA TYR A 113 -4.58 -1.49 -13.64
C TYR A 113 -3.51 -0.57 -14.23
N ASP A 114 -3.39 0.66 -13.72
CA ASP A 114 -2.33 1.59 -14.11
C ASP A 114 -1.05 1.33 -13.28
N TRP A 115 -1.20 0.67 -12.11
CA TRP A 115 -0.13 0.44 -11.13
C TRP A 115 -0.01 -1.03 -10.76
N ASP A 116 1.21 -1.45 -10.45
CA ASP A 116 1.48 -2.73 -9.80
C ASP A 116 2.12 -2.49 -8.44
N MET A 117 1.93 -3.44 -7.54
CA MET A 117 2.35 -3.30 -6.16
C MET A 117 3.17 -4.49 -5.70
N TYR A 118 4.26 -4.18 -5.03
CA TYR A 118 5.10 -5.15 -4.35
C TYR A 118 5.28 -4.76 -2.89
N ALA A 119 5.33 -5.75 -2.02
CA ALA A 119 5.62 -5.55 -0.61
C ALA A 119 6.95 -6.21 -0.25
N ILE A 120 7.77 -5.47 0.49
CA ILE A 120 9.03 -5.92 1.08
C ILE A 120 8.88 -5.75 2.59
N GLN A 121 8.78 -6.86 3.31
CA GLN A 121 8.38 -6.87 4.72
C GLN A 121 9.38 -7.65 5.57
N GLY A 122 9.66 -7.15 6.75
CA GLY A 122 10.54 -7.78 7.74
C GLY A 122 11.59 -6.82 8.29
N PRO A 123 12.36 -7.23 9.33
CA PRO A 123 13.39 -6.39 9.97
C PRO A 123 14.43 -5.85 9.00
N ASP A 124 14.82 -6.65 8.01
CA ASP A 124 15.85 -6.30 7.03
C ASP A 124 15.29 -5.60 5.77
N SER A 125 14.00 -5.28 5.75
CA SER A 125 13.35 -4.62 4.60
C SER A 125 14.01 -3.29 4.22
N ILE A 126 14.48 -2.49 5.19
CA ILE A 126 15.17 -1.23 4.91
C ILE A 126 16.49 -1.44 4.14
N ASN A 127 17.22 -2.52 4.45
CA ASN A 127 18.48 -2.83 3.79
C ASN A 127 18.24 -3.20 2.31
N ALA A 128 17.20 -4.02 2.03
CA ALA A 128 16.80 -4.35 0.68
C ALA A 128 16.34 -3.11 -0.10
N MET A 129 15.53 -2.24 0.52
CA MET A 129 15.06 -1.00 -0.09
C MET A 129 16.23 -0.07 -0.45
N ASN A 130 17.13 0.21 0.50
CA ASN A 130 18.26 1.11 0.25
C ASN A 130 19.27 0.55 -0.77
N ALA A 131 19.32 -0.78 -0.95
CA ALA A 131 20.19 -1.40 -1.93
C ALA A 131 19.73 -1.20 -3.40
N MET A 132 18.44 -0.93 -3.63
CA MET A 132 17.89 -0.79 -4.98
C MET A 132 17.43 0.64 -5.35
N LEU A 133 17.21 1.49 -4.35
CA LEU A 133 16.71 2.85 -4.58
C LEU A 133 17.85 3.83 -4.93
N ASP A 134 17.51 4.85 -5.71
CA ASP A 134 18.42 5.94 -6.08
C ASP A 134 18.91 6.76 -4.88
N LYS A 135 18.14 6.78 -3.80
CA LYS A 135 18.46 7.45 -2.54
C LYS A 135 17.92 6.67 -1.35
N PRO A 136 18.64 6.62 -0.22
CA PRO A 136 18.17 6.00 1.01
C PRO A 136 16.86 6.60 1.51
N ILE A 137 16.10 5.77 2.24
CA ILE A 137 14.80 6.14 2.82
C ILE A 137 14.73 5.94 4.33
N ASP A 138 15.87 5.95 5.02
CA ASP A 138 15.96 5.74 6.48
C ASP A 138 15.09 6.71 7.27
N GLU A 139 14.99 7.96 6.78
CA GLU A 139 14.18 9.02 7.40
C GLU A 139 12.69 8.93 7.07
N LEU A 140 12.27 8.04 6.15
CA LEU A 140 10.87 7.88 5.83
C LEU A 140 10.13 7.32 7.04
N LYS A 141 9.21 8.09 7.61
CA LYS A 141 8.44 7.68 8.81
C LYS A 141 7.36 6.67 8.42
N ARG A 142 6.93 5.86 9.37
CA ARG A 142 5.76 4.96 9.19
C ARG A 142 4.57 5.76 8.62
N PHE A 143 3.88 5.18 7.66
CA PHE A 143 2.82 5.82 6.86
C PHE A 143 3.31 7.03 6.03
N GLY A 144 4.62 7.14 5.80
CA GLY A 144 5.19 8.08 4.85
C GLY A 144 5.17 7.53 3.44
N ILE A 145 5.03 8.45 2.48
CA ILE A 145 5.08 8.17 1.04
C ILE A 145 6.14 9.08 0.45
N CYS A 146 6.97 8.55 -0.43
CA CYS A 146 7.92 9.36 -1.19
C CYS A 146 8.11 8.79 -2.60
N GLU A 147 8.46 9.68 -3.52
CA GLU A 147 8.91 9.30 -4.86
C GLU A 147 10.38 8.91 -4.84
N ARG A 148 10.73 7.85 -5.53
CA ARG A 148 12.10 7.34 -5.71
C ARG A 148 12.24 6.74 -7.10
N LYS A 149 13.45 6.26 -7.40
CA LYS A 149 13.70 5.45 -8.59
C LYS A 149 14.33 4.11 -8.20
N ILE A 150 13.96 3.08 -8.95
CA ILE A 150 14.64 1.79 -8.98
C ILE A 150 15.23 1.66 -10.38
N GLY A 151 16.58 1.72 -10.47
CA GLY A 151 17.21 2.01 -11.76
C GLY A 151 16.75 3.37 -12.30
N ASP A 152 16.20 3.41 -13.53
CA ASP A 152 15.62 4.63 -14.12
C ASP A 152 14.08 4.70 -13.96
N ILE A 153 13.45 3.73 -13.31
CA ILE A 153 11.99 3.62 -13.20
C ILE A 153 11.51 4.43 -11.98
N PRO A 154 10.65 5.43 -12.18
CA PRO A 154 10.03 6.15 -11.07
C PRO A 154 9.02 5.25 -10.34
N VAL A 155 9.05 5.31 -9.01
CA VAL A 155 8.18 4.53 -8.13
C VAL A 155 7.73 5.39 -6.95
N TYR A 156 6.55 5.09 -6.41
CA TYR A 156 6.19 5.55 -5.08
C TYR A 156 6.57 4.48 -4.06
N ILE A 157 7.18 4.91 -2.97
CA ILE A 157 7.49 4.06 -1.82
C ILE A 157 6.59 4.49 -0.66
N HIS A 158 5.85 3.56 -0.13
CA HIS A 158 5.00 3.74 1.04
C HIS A 158 5.52 2.88 2.19
N ARG A 159 5.87 3.50 3.32
CA ARG A 159 6.29 2.75 4.51
C ARG A 159 5.08 2.22 5.26
N SER A 160 4.59 1.08 4.82
CA SER A 160 3.39 0.41 5.31
C SER A 160 3.51 -1.11 5.13
N GLY A 161 2.46 -1.82 5.51
CA GLY A 161 2.31 -3.27 5.35
C GLY A 161 1.33 -3.85 6.34
N PHE A 162 0.90 -5.08 6.10
CA PHE A 162 -0.11 -5.79 6.87
C PHE A 162 0.47 -6.97 7.68
N THR A 163 1.79 -7.14 7.68
CA THR A 163 2.47 -8.27 8.33
C THR A 163 2.71 -8.08 9.83
N GLY A 164 2.56 -6.86 10.32
CA GLY A 164 2.92 -6.49 11.69
C GLY A 164 4.41 -6.24 11.89
N GLU A 165 5.23 -6.40 10.85
CA GLU A 165 6.65 -6.08 10.84
C GLU A 165 6.91 -4.72 10.18
N ASN A 166 8.17 -4.26 10.25
CA ASN A 166 8.60 -3.14 9.41
C ASN A 166 8.52 -3.54 7.94
N GLY A 167 8.15 -2.60 7.08
CA GLY A 167 8.08 -2.90 5.68
C GLY A 167 7.70 -1.72 4.81
N TYR A 168 7.78 -1.98 3.53
CA TYR A 168 7.57 -1.00 2.47
C TYR A 168 6.74 -1.62 1.35
N GLU A 169 5.92 -0.80 0.74
CA GLU A 169 5.18 -1.10 -0.48
C GLU A 169 5.75 -0.26 -1.61
N ILE A 170 5.94 -0.88 -2.77
CA ILE A 170 6.45 -0.25 -4.00
C ILE A 170 5.28 -0.18 -4.97
N TYR A 171 4.96 1.00 -5.45
CA TYR A 171 3.99 1.23 -6.50
C TYR A 171 4.74 1.64 -7.76
N SER A 172 4.62 0.86 -8.81
CA SER A 172 5.23 1.12 -10.12
C SER A 172 4.19 1.12 -11.22
N ALA A 173 4.46 1.81 -12.32
CA ALA A 173 3.62 1.70 -13.51
C ALA A 173 3.54 0.24 -13.95
N PHE A 174 2.34 -0.21 -14.35
CA PHE A 174 2.06 -1.63 -14.63
C PHE A 174 2.95 -2.20 -15.74
N ASP A 175 3.27 -1.42 -16.75
CA ASP A 175 4.17 -1.82 -17.85
C ASP A 175 5.64 -2.03 -17.42
N LYS A 176 6.01 -1.58 -16.21
CA LYS A 176 7.31 -1.77 -15.57
C LYS A 176 7.36 -2.88 -14.54
N SER A 177 6.22 -3.53 -14.30
CA SER A 177 6.05 -4.53 -13.26
C SER A 177 7.12 -5.62 -13.28
N ALA A 178 7.36 -6.26 -14.42
CA ALA A 178 8.33 -7.35 -14.53
C ALA A 178 9.78 -6.91 -14.26
N GLU A 179 10.14 -5.68 -14.66
CA GLU A 179 11.48 -5.14 -14.40
C GLU A 179 11.66 -4.82 -12.93
N ILE A 180 10.66 -4.19 -12.30
CA ILE A 180 10.64 -3.91 -10.84
C ILE A 180 10.68 -5.20 -10.04
N HIS A 181 9.89 -6.21 -10.41
CA HIS A 181 9.93 -7.53 -9.75
C HIS A 181 11.36 -8.08 -9.70
N ASN A 182 12.03 -8.13 -10.84
CA ASN A 182 13.38 -8.70 -10.94
C ASN A 182 14.42 -7.90 -10.12
N LEU A 183 14.33 -6.57 -10.15
CA LEU A 183 15.24 -5.70 -9.39
C LEU A 183 15.00 -5.82 -7.88
N ALA A 184 13.73 -5.85 -7.46
CA ALA A 184 13.35 -5.99 -6.05
C ALA A 184 13.74 -7.38 -5.50
N LEU A 185 13.45 -8.44 -6.25
CA LEU A 185 13.84 -9.81 -5.85
C LEU A 185 15.36 -9.93 -5.66
N LYS A 186 16.14 -9.43 -6.64
CA LYS A 186 17.60 -9.41 -6.53
C LYS A 186 18.10 -8.66 -5.29
N ALA A 187 17.51 -7.53 -4.95
CA ALA A 187 17.89 -6.76 -3.77
C ALA A 187 17.53 -7.47 -2.47
N VAL A 188 16.37 -8.13 -2.44
CA VAL A 188 15.92 -8.93 -1.29
C VAL A 188 16.81 -10.15 -1.09
N GLU A 189 17.16 -10.89 -2.15
CA GLU A 189 18.07 -12.04 -2.08
C GLU A 189 19.48 -11.64 -1.63
N ALA A 190 19.95 -10.47 -2.05
CA ALA A 190 21.28 -9.96 -1.65
C ALA A 190 21.41 -9.71 -0.14
N VAL A 191 20.31 -9.49 0.57
CA VAL A 191 20.28 -9.36 2.03
C VAL A 191 19.80 -10.63 2.75
N GLY A 192 19.75 -11.77 2.03
CA GLY A 192 19.36 -13.06 2.59
C GLY A 192 17.86 -13.31 2.68
N GLY A 193 17.06 -12.46 2.05
CA GLY A 193 15.62 -12.64 1.94
C GLY A 193 15.20 -13.52 0.77
N ARG A 194 13.90 -13.62 0.56
CA ARG A 194 13.32 -14.43 -0.52
C ARG A 194 11.95 -13.95 -0.96
N GLU A 195 11.54 -14.37 -2.14
CA GLU A 195 10.15 -14.26 -2.57
C GLU A 195 9.28 -15.27 -1.81
N LEU A 196 8.12 -14.83 -1.38
CA LEU A 196 7.16 -15.66 -0.67
C LEU A 196 6.30 -16.44 -1.65
N GLN A 197 5.96 -17.65 -1.28
CA GLN A 197 5.17 -18.57 -2.10
C GLN A 197 3.70 -18.64 -1.67
N THR A 198 3.39 -18.15 -0.46
CA THR A 198 2.04 -18.20 0.11
C THR A 198 1.61 -16.83 0.62
N LEU A 199 0.28 -16.61 0.65
CA LEU A 199 -0.31 -15.43 1.29
C LEU A 199 -0.68 -15.69 2.76
N GLU A 200 -0.41 -16.88 3.29
CA GLU A 200 -0.78 -17.27 4.66
C GLU A 200 -0.02 -16.51 5.75
N VAL A 201 1.03 -15.79 5.38
CA VAL A 201 1.77 -14.89 6.28
C VAL A 201 0.91 -13.78 6.89
N TYR A 202 -0.25 -13.49 6.30
CA TYR A 202 -1.19 -12.47 6.80
C TYR A 202 -2.15 -13.00 7.84
N VAL A 203 -2.30 -14.31 7.92
CA VAL A 203 -3.26 -14.92 8.83
C VAL A 203 -2.56 -15.24 10.14
N ARG A 204 -2.92 -14.52 11.18
CA ARG A 204 -2.56 -14.81 12.57
C ARG A 204 -3.76 -15.29 13.35
#